data_95ba2748a117a031e2488500ac89eaeb
#
_entry.id   95ba2748a117a031e2488500ac89eaeb
#
_cell.length_a   1.000
_cell.length_b   1.000
_cell.length_c   1.000
_cell.angle_alpha   90.00
_cell.angle_beta   90.00
_cell.angle_gamma   90.00
#
_symmetry.space_group_name_H-M   'P 1'
#
loop_
_entity.id
_entity.type
_entity.pdbx_description
1 polymer ?
#
loop_
_entity_poly.entity_id
_entity_poly.type
_entity_poly.pdbx_seq_one_letter_code
_entity_poly.pdbx_strand_id
1 'polypeptide(L)'
;SPPNKQPWDDAVTLALTYAEVPYKTIWDEEVLVRGFEKIDWLHLHHEDFTGQYGKFYRSYNTALWYIKQKEEFETLAMKLGFPSVHEEKKAVARTIKNYVGQGGFLFAMCSATDSYDIALAEEGIDAVHRVFDGTPIDPDAQNRLDFSKSLAFTDFNLITDPMVYEYSDIDFPPSNNPITRGAEVDYFS
;
A
#
# COMPACT_ATOMS: atom_id res chain seq x y z
N SER A 1 -6.14 5.15 -0.65
CA SER A 1 -6.47 5.06 -2.09
C SER A 1 -7.54 6.09 -2.46
N PRO A 2 -7.60 6.56 -3.70
CA PRO A 2 -8.74 7.33 -4.18
C PRO A 2 -10.01 6.46 -4.23
N PRO A 3 -11.20 7.08 -4.15
CA PRO A 3 -12.46 6.37 -4.15
C PRO A 3 -12.70 5.73 -5.53
N ASN A 4 -12.42 4.45 -5.63
CA ASN A 4 -12.76 3.66 -6.79
C ASN A 4 -13.48 2.38 -6.35
N LYS A 5 -14.24 1.77 -7.25
CA LYS A 5 -14.80 0.45 -6.98
C LYS A 5 -13.67 -0.56 -6.98
N GLN A 6 -13.37 -1.07 -5.83
CA GLN A 6 -12.49 -2.21 -5.68
C GLN A 6 -13.25 -3.46 -6.15
N PRO A 7 -12.66 -4.35 -6.96
CA PRO A 7 -13.31 -5.62 -7.32
C PRO A 7 -13.52 -6.53 -6.11
N TRP A 8 -12.85 -6.28 -5.03
CA TRP A 8 -12.95 -6.90 -3.71
C TRP A 8 -13.69 -6.02 -2.69
N ASP A 9 -14.80 -5.45 -3.04
CA ASP A 9 -15.79 -4.87 -2.11
C ASP A 9 -16.45 -5.99 -1.30
N ASP A 10 -16.08 -6.07 -0.21
CA ASP A 10 -15.12 -7.07 0.17
C ASP A 10 -15.78 -7.83 1.31
N ALA A 11 -15.30 -9.01 1.57
CA ALA A 11 -15.80 -9.87 2.63
C ALA A 11 -15.80 -9.16 4.00
N VAL A 12 -14.96 -8.14 4.21
CA VAL A 12 -14.85 -7.39 5.47
C VAL A 12 -16.04 -6.46 5.63
N THR A 13 -16.35 -5.62 4.63
CA THR A 13 -17.53 -4.75 4.69
C THR A 13 -18.81 -5.54 4.78
N LEU A 14 -18.87 -6.70 4.09
CA LEU A 14 -19.98 -7.63 4.19
C LEU A 14 -20.10 -8.20 5.61
N ALA A 15 -19.01 -8.67 6.19
CA ALA A 15 -18.99 -9.21 7.55
C ALA A 15 -19.41 -8.17 8.59
N LEU A 16 -18.89 -6.93 8.49
CA LEU A 16 -19.27 -5.83 9.37
C LEU A 16 -20.75 -5.48 9.23
N THR A 17 -21.29 -5.50 8.01
CA THR A 17 -22.71 -5.27 7.75
C THR A 17 -23.56 -6.37 8.39
N TYR A 18 -23.19 -7.64 8.23
CA TYR A 18 -23.89 -8.76 8.86
C TYR A 18 -23.82 -8.74 10.39
N ALA A 19 -22.69 -8.29 10.94
CA ALA A 19 -22.50 -8.17 12.38
C ALA A 19 -23.14 -6.89 12.98
N GLU A 20 -23.78 -6.07 12.15
CA GLU A 20 -24.36 -4.78 12.54
C GLU A 20 -23.33 -3.84 13.20
N VAL A 21 -22.05 -3.97 12.84
CA VAL A 21 -20.97 -3.11 13.30
C VAL A 21 -20.94 -1.85 12.42
N PRO A 22 -21.15 -0.65 12.98
CA PRO A 22 -21.08 0.57 12.19
C PRO A 22 -19.66 0.83 11.72
N TYR A 23 -19.49 1.09 10.43
CA TYR A 23 -18.19 1.43 9.86
C TYR A 23 -18.31 2.60 8.88
N LYS A 24 -17.18 3.22 8.58
CA LYS A 24 -17.04 4.26 7.57
C LYS A 24 -15.81 3.93 6.73
N THR A 25 -15.97 3.93 5.41
CA THR A 25 -14.84 3.90 4.48
C THR A 25 -14.21 5.29 4.42
N ILE A 26 -12.90 5.37 4.59
CA ILE A 26 -12.12 6.60 4.49
C ILE A 26 -11.01 6.42 3.45
N TRP A 27 -10.62 7.52 2.82
CA TRP A 27 -9.67 7.53 1.72
C TRP A 27 -8.44 8.37 2.08
N ASP A 28 -7.37 8.25 1.31
CA ASP A 28 -6.09 8.93 1.56
C ASP A 28 -6.26 10.44 1.76
N GLU A 29 -7.10 11.10 0.96
CA GLU A 29 -7.39 12.53 1.13
C GLU A 29 -8.00 12.82 2.51
N GLU A 30 -8.95 12.00 2.97
CA GLU A 30 -9.55 12.19 4.30
C GLU A 30 -8.54 11.91 5.41
N VAL A 31 -7.71 10.88 5.27
CA VAL A 31 -6.66 10.54 6.23
C VAL A 31 -5.66 11.69 6.37
N LEU A 32 -5.20 12.26 5.26
CA LEU A 32 -4.22 13.35 5.28
C LEU A 32 -4.80 14.67 5.75
N VAL A 33 -6.07 14.97 5.46
CA VAL A 33 -6.70 16.25 5.81
C VAL A 33 -7.33 16.24 7.21
N ARG A 34 -7.94 15.13 7.62
CA ARG A 34 -8.72 15.05 8.85
C ARG A 34 -8.14 14.11 9.91
N GLY A 35 -7.23 13.23 9.51
CA GLY A 35 -6.73 12.17 10.40
C GLY A 35 -7.83 11.18 10.79
N PHE A 36 -7.71 10.65 11.99
CA PHE A 36 -8.58 9.57 12.51
C PHE A 36 -9.47 10.02 13.68
N GLU A 37 -10.01 11.23 13.62
CA GLU A 37 -10.93 11.70 14.65
C GLU A 37 -12.15 10.78 14.79
N LYS A 38 -12.38 10.29 16.01
CA LYS A 38 -13.51 9.40 16.36
C LYS A 38 -13.47 8.04 15.65
N ILE A 39 -12.29 7.58 15.31
CA ILE A 39 -12.06 6.22 14.82
C ILE A 39 -11.43 5.41 15.96
N ASP A 40 -12.12 4.38 16.42
CA ASP A 40 -11.65 3.50 17.49
C ASP A 40 -10.81 2.35 16.93
N TRP A 41 -11.13 1.91 15.72
CA TRP A 41 -10.51 0.80 15.02
C TRP A 41 -10.32 1.14 13.54
N LEU A 42 -9.06 1.13 13.08
CA LEU A 42 -8.70 1.20 11.67
C LEU A 42 -8.46 -0.20 11.12
N HIS A 43 -9.18 -0.54 10.05
CA HIS A 43 -8.99 -1.78 9.31
C HIS A 43 -8.36 -1.47 7.95
N LEU A 44 -7.24 -2.14 7.66
CA LEU A 44 -6.57 -2.13 6.36
C LEU A 44 -6.68 -3.53 5.74
N HIS A 45 -6.98 -3.59 4.45
CA HIS A 45 -7.15 -4.88 3.77
C HIS A 45 -6.14 -5.08 2.64
N HIS A 46 -6.37 -4.50 1.47
CA HIS A 46 -5.54 -4.67 0.27
C HIS A 46 -4.81 -3.38 -0.13
N GLU A 47 -4.62 -2.47 0.80
CA GLU A 47 -3.96 -1.21 0.48
C GLU A 47 -2.49 -1.44 0.12
N ASP A 48 -2.07 -0.74 -0.93
CA ASP A 48 -0.68 -0.60 -1.30
C ASP A 48 -0.15 0.74 -0.79
N PHE A 49 0.72 0.70 0.19
CA PHE A 49 1.39 1.87 0.75
C PHE A 49 2.71 2.21 0.06
N THR A 50 3.15 1.40 -0.91
CA THR A 50 4.39 1.62 -1.64
C THR A 50 4.23 2.49 -2.89
N GLY A 51 3.00 2.68 -3.37
CA GLY A 51 2.71 3.42 -4.60
C GLY A 51 2.98 2.61 -5.88
N GLN A 52 3.05 1.29 -5.80
CA GLN A 52 3.28 0.41 -6.94
C GLN A 52 1.98 -0.14 -7.55
N TYR A 53 0.84 0.48 -7.21
CA TYR A 53 -0.50 0.15 -7.74
C TYR A 53 -0.88 -1.32 -7.56
N GLY A 54 -0.61 -1.89 -6.39
CA GLY A 54 -0.92 -3.27 -6.04
C GLY A 54 -0.04 -4.31 -6.72
N LYS A 55 1.11 -3.90 -7.30
CA LYS A 55 2.00 -4.78 -8.11
C LYS A 55 1.30 -5.45 -9.29
N PHE A 56 0.23 -4.84 -9.79
CA PHE A 56 -0.53 -5.37 -10.93
C PHE A 56 0.12 -5.14 -12.30
N TYR A 57 1.28 -4.48 -12.35
CA TYR A 57 1.94 -4.08 -13.58
C TYR A 57 2.15 -5.26 -14.55
N ARG A 58 2.70 -6.38 -14.08
CA ARG A 58 2.98 -7.55 -14.92
C ARG A 58 1.73 -8.02 -15.69
N SER A 59 0.62 -8.16 -15.00
CA SER A 59 -0.59 -8.79 -15.54
C SER A 59 -1.53 -7.80 -16.23
N TYR A 60 -1.47 -6.49 -15.85
CA TYR A 60 -2.52 -5.54 -16.21
C TYR A 60 -2.01 -4.19 -16.75
N ASN A 61 -0.71 -4.02 -17.06
CA ASN A 61 -0.16 -2.72 -17.48
C ASN A 61 -0.80 -2.11 -18.75
N THR A 62 -1.48 -2.91 -19.57
CA THR A 62 -2.22 -2.46 -20.75
C THR A 62 -3.75 -2.43 -20.54
N ALA A 63 -4.23 -2.87 -19.39
CA ALA A 63 -5.66 -2.88 -19.09
C ALA A 63 -6.17 -1.45 -18.84
N LEU A 64 -7.28 -1.09 -19.45
CA LEU A 64 -7.84 0.27 -19.34
C LEU A 64 -8.14 0.68 -17.90
N TRP A 65 -8.62 -0.26 -17.08
CA TRP A 65 -8.90 0.00 -15.67
C TRP A 65 -7.63 0.33 -14.89
N TYR A 66 -6.50 -0.37 -15.16
CA TYR A 66 -5.22 -0.13 -14.50
C TYR A 66 -4.64 1.24 -14.87
N ILE A 67 -4.65 1.56 -16.17
CA ILE A 67 -4.18 2.86 -16.67
C ILE A 67 -4.98 3.99 -16.02
N LYS A 68 -6.31 3.87 -16.02
CA LYS A 68 -7.19 4.86 -15.44
C LYS A 68 -7.00 5.01 -13.92
N GLN A 69 -6.85 3.91 -13.21
CA GLN A 69 -6.57 3.92 -11.78
C GLN A 69 -5.24 4.62 -11.47
N LYS A 70 -4.19 4.35 -12.27
CA LYS A 70 -2.91 5.03 -12.14
C LYS A 70 -3.07 6.54 -12.32
N GLU A 71 -3.74 7.00 -13.37
CA GLU A 71 -4.01 8.42 -13.62
C GLU A 71 -4.79 9.09 -12.46
N GLU A 72 -5.77 8.40 -11.90
CA GLU A 72 -6.54 8.89 -10.76
C GLU A 72 -5.67 9.06 -9.50
N PHE A 73 -4.80 8.10 -9.22
CA PHE A 73 -3.88 8.16 -8.08
C PHE A 73 -2.84 9.28 -8.24
N GLU A 74 -2.23 9.40 -9.42
CA GLU A 74 -1.29 10.47 -9.73
C GLU A 74 -1.95 11.86 -9.62
N THR A 75 -3.18 11.98 -10.13
CA THR A 75 -3.95 13.23 -10.02
C THR A 75 -4.25 13.60 -8.57
N LEU A 76 -4.60 12.62 -7.75
CA LEU A 76 -4.85 12.85 -6.32
C LEU A 76 -3.58 13.26 -5.59
N ALA A 77 -2.48 12.56 -5.79
CA ALA A 77 -1.20 12.88 -5.18
C ALA A 77 -0.76 14.32 -5.50
N MET A 78 -0.85 14.73 -6.77
CA MET A 78 -0.56 16.11 -7.21
C MET A 78 -1.51 17.12 -6.56
N LYS A 79 -2.80 16.84 -6.50
CA LYS A 79 -3.81 17.69 -5.85
C LYS A 79 -3.49 17.91 -4.37
N LEU A 80 -2.96 16.89 -3.70
CA LEU A 80 -2.57 16.95 -2.30
C LEU A 80 -1.17 17.54 -2.08
N GLY A 81 -0.45 17.91 -3.16
CA GLY A 81 0.85 18.55 -3.11
C GLY A 81 2.04 17.61 -3.05
N PHE A 82 1.84 16.33 -3.36
CA PHE A 82 2.93 15.34 -3.41
C PHE A 82 3.48 15.18 -4.84
N PRO A 83 4.79 14.96 -4.97
CA PRO A 83 5.43 14.79 -6.28
C PRO A 83 5.11 13.44 -6.94
N SER A 84 4.74 12.43 -6.16
CA SER A 84 4.41 11.08 -6.62
C SER A 84 3.40 10.41 -5.69
N VAL A 85 2.76 9.33 -6.18
CA VAL A 85 1.90 8.47 -5.37
C VAL A 85 2.69 7.80 -4.23
N HIS A 86 3.93 7.40 -4.49
CA HIS A 86 4.83 6.87 -3.49
C HIS A 86 5.02 7.82 -2.28
N GLU A 87 5.30 9.09 -2.51
CA GLU A 87 5.44 10.08 -1.43
C GLU A 87 4.12 10.37 -0.70
N GLU A 88 3.00 10.38 -1.42
CA GLU A 88 1.68 10.50 -0.82
C GLU A 88 1.38 9.33 0.10
N LYS A 89 1.65 8.09 -0.34
CA LYS A 89 1.43 6.87 0.45
C LYS A 89 2.28 6.81 1.71
N LYS A 90 3.54 7.24 1.65
CA LYS A 90 4.38 7.40 2.85
C LYS A 90 3.77 8.38 3.86
N ALA A 91 3.19 9.49 3.39
CA ALA A 91 2.52 10.44 4.28
C ALA A 91 1.28 9.83 4.93
N VAL A 92 0.50 9.04 4.20
CA VAL A 92 -0.63 8.28 4.75
C VAL A 92 -0.14 7.28 5.80
N ALA A 93 0.90 6.50 5.50
CA ALA A 93 1.47 5.53 6.44
C ALA A 93 1.94 6.20 7.75
N ARG A 94 2.62 7.36 7.66
CA ARG A 94 3.01 8.14 8.84
C ARG A 94 1.81 8.62 9.67
N THR A 95 0.74 9.03 9.00
CA THR A 95 -0.48 9.47 9.68
C THR A 95 -1.13 8.33 10.45
N ILE A 96 -1.17 7.13 9.86
CA ILE A 96 -1.64 5.91 10.51
C ILE A 96 -0.72 5.55 11.71
N LYS A 97 0.59 5.62 11.53
CA LYS A 97 1.54 5.36 12.64
C LYS A 97 1.31 6.30 13.82
N ASN A 98 1.07 7.58 13.56
CA ASN A 98 0.76 8.55 14.60
C ASN A 98 -0.55 8.22 15.32
N TYR A 99 -1.57 7.79 14.60
CA TYR A 99 -2.83 7.32 15.19
C TYR A 99 -2.60 6.13 16.14
N VAL A 100 -1.84 5.13 15.71
CA VAL A 100 -1.48 3.97 16.56
C VAL A 100 -0.68 4.42 17.78
N GLY A 101 0.30 5.32 17.60
CA GLY A 101 1.10 5.88 18.69
C GLY A 101 0.29 6.67 19.73
N GLN A 102 -0.89 7.16 19.35
CA GLN A 102 -1.85 7.84 20.25
C GLN A 102 -2.85 6.87 20.90
N GLY A 103 -2.68 5.57 20.71
CA GLY A 103 -3.53 4.54 21.30
C GLY A 103 -4.65 4.03 20.38
N GLY A 104 -4.64 4.39 19.11
CA GLY A 104 -5.55 3.85 18.10
C GLY A 104 -5.30 2.36 17.85
N PHE A 105 -6.34 1.61 17.56
CA PHE A 105 -6.25 0.20 17.22
C PHE A 105 -6.17 0.01 15.71
N LEU A 106 -5.12 -0.67 15.24
CA LEU A 106 -4.88 -1.02 13.84
C LEU A 106 -4.97 -2.53 13.64
N PHE A 107 -5.74 -2.94 12.65
CA PHE A 107 -5.73 -4.30 12.13
C PHE A 107 -5.44 -4.25 10.63
N ALA A 108 -4.34 -4.86 10.20
CA ALA A 108 -3.93 -4.95 8.81
C ALA A 108 -3.90 -6.40 8.35
N MET A 109 -4.30 -6.63 7.11
CA MET A 109 -4.26 -7.94 6.49
C MET A 109 -3.90 -7.85 5.00
N CYS A 110 -3.50 -8.99 4.42
CA CYS A 110 -3.12 -9.11 3.03
C CYS A 110 -1.96 -8.15 2.68
N SER A 111 -1.94 -7.57 1.48
CA SER A 111 -0.88 -6.65 1.01
C SER A 111 -0.70 -5.40 1.87
N ALA A 112 -1.70 -5.02 2.66
CA ALA A 112 -1.53 -3.93 3.62
C ALA A 112 -0.53 -4.25 4.74
N THR A 113 -0.27 -5.52 5.01
CA THR A 113 0.59 -5.96 6.11
C THR A 113 2.06 -5.61 5.86
N ASP A 114 2.59 -6.00 4.71
CA ASP A 114 3.98 -5.74 4.34
C ASP A 114 4.17 -4.35 3.74
N SER A 115 3.31 -3.93 2.80
CA SER A 115 3.43 -2.63 2.12
C SER A 115 3.41 -1.44 3.08
N TYR A 116 2.72 -1.56 4.22
CA TYR A 116 2.67 -0.53 5.24
C TYR A 116 4.02 -0.33 5.94
N ASP A 117 4.65 -1.41 6.41
CA ASP A 117 5.96 -1.34 7.06
C ASP A 117 7.08 -0.98 6.07
N ILE A 118 6.96 -1.42 4.80
CA ILE A 118 7.85 -0.98 3.73
C ILE A 118 7.79 0.55 3.58
N ALA A 119 6.60 1.13 3.44
CA ALA A 119 6.43 2.57 3.29
C ALA A 119 7.01 3.36 4.49
N LEU A 120 6.95 2.82 5.70
CA LEU A 120 7.56 3.43 6.88
C LEU A 120 9.09 3.34 6.87
N ALA A 121 9.64 2.19 6.45
CA ALA A 121 11.09 1.97 6.39
C ALA A 121 11.75 2.76 5.25
N GLU A 122 11.02 3.04 4.17
CA GLU A 122 11.48 3.80 2.99
C GLU A 122 11.42 5.32 3.17
N GLU A 123 11.18 5.86 4.35
CA GLU A 123 11.07 7.30 4.52
C GLU A 123 12.35 8.04 4.09
N GLY A 124 12.22 8.92 3.10
CA GLY A 124 13.35 9.66 2.51
C GLY A 124 14.16 8.85 1.50
N ILE A 125 13.64 7.73 1.02
CA ILE A 125 14.27 6.86 0.03
C ILE A 125 13.26 6.59 -1.08
N ASP A 126 13.72 6.59 -2.33
CA ASP A 126 12.95 6.09 -3.47
C ASP A 126 13.39 4.65 -3.77
N ALA A 127 12.56 3.67 -3.42
CA ALA A 127 12.78 2.26 -3.74
C ALA A 127 11.78 1.72 -4.79
N VAL A 128 11.00 2.61 -5.40
CA VAL A 128 9.99 2.26 -6.40
C VAL A 128 10.59 2.22 -7.79
N HIS A 129 10.28 1.18 -8.55
CA HIS A 129 10.78 1.07 -9.92
C HIS A 129 10.16 2.14 -10.83
N ARG A 130 10.99 2.72 -11.69
CA ARG A 130 10.64 3.83 -12.62
C ARG A 130 9.36 3.65 -13.45
N VAL A 131 8.87 2.44 -13.64
CA VAL A 131 7.62 2.22 -14.40
C VAL A 131 6.39 2.71 -13.64
N PHE A 132 6.50 2.87 -12.32
CA PHE A 132 5.41 3.32 -11.47
C PHE A 132 5.39 4.85 -11.32
N ASP A 133 6.52 5.48 -11.06
CA ASP A 133 6.62 6.90 -10.72
C ASP A 133 7.46 7.76 -11.68
N GLY A 134 8.21 7.10 -12.60
CA GLY A 134 9.06 7.75 -13.60
C GLY A 134 10.48 8.06 -13.14
N THR A 135 10.79 7.90 -11.84
CA THR A 135 12.12 8.13 -11.26
C THR A 135 12.93 6.84 -11.13
N PRO A 136 14.26 6.89 -11.13
CA PRO A 136 15.06 5.70 -10.86
C PRO A 136 15.08 5.40 -9.37
N ILE A 137 15.15 4.12 -9.02
CA ILE A 137 15.38 3.68 -7.64
C ILE A 137 16.67 4.32 -7.12
N ASP A 138 16.65 4.80 -5.88
CA ASP A 138 17.81 5.34 -5.20
C ASP A 138 18.96 4.30 -5.12
N PRO A 139 20.22 4.72 -5.31
CA PRO A 139 21.34 3.83 -5.07
C PRO A 139 21.32 3.28 -3.65
N ASP A 140 21.56 1.97 -3.53
CA ASP A 140 21.60 1.26 -2.24
C ASP A 140 20.29 1.39 -1.41
N ALA A 141 19.14 1.57 -2.05
CA ALA A 141 17.85 1.72 -1.35
C ALA A 141 17.64 0.66 -0.27
N GLN A 142 17.91 -0.62 -0.57
CA GLN A 142 17.80 -1.71 0.39
C GLN A 142 18.62 -1.49 1.67
N ASN A 143 19.87 -1.03 1.55
CA ASN A 143 20.75 -0.83 2.69
C ASN A 143 20.46 0.46 3.48
N ARG A 144 19.61 1.32 2.93
CA ARG A 144 19.22 2.59 3.53
C ARG A 144 17.87 2.52 4.24
N LEU A 145 17.19 1.37 4.20
CA LEU A 145 15.93 1.19 4.93
C LEU A 145 16.13 1.42 6.43
N ASP A 146 15.24 2.18 7.02
CA ASP A 146 15.24 2.46 8.45
C ASP A 146 14.17 1.62 9.16
N PHE A 147 14.52 0.39 9.51
CA PHE A 147 13.61 -0.53 10.19
C PHE A 147 13.15 -0.06 11.58
N SER A 148 13.82 0.94 12.17
CA SER A 148 13.34 1.52 13.44
C SER A 148 12.00 2.27 13.25
N LYS A 149 11.63 2.58 12.02
CA LYS A 149 10.38 3.23 11.67
C LYS A 149 9.23 2.24 11.41
N SER A 150 9.52 0.98 11.16
CA SER A 150 8.50 -0.06 11.00
C SER A 150 7.71 -0.29 12.29
N LEU A 151 6.57 -0.95 12.20
CA LEU A 151 5.76 -1.33 13.36
C LEU A 151 5.89 -2.81 13.72
N ALA A 152 5.92 -3.69 12.75
CA ALA A 152 5.84 -5.13 12.95
C ALA A 152 7.03 -5.89 12.37
N PHE A 153 7.55 -5.50 11.21
CA PHE A 153 8.56 -6.24 10.46
C PHE A 153 9.87 -5.50 10.35
N THR A 154 10.97 -6.25 10.48
CA THR A 154 12.34 -5.75 10.33
C THR A 154 13.16 -6.70 9.47
N ASP A 155 14.28 -6.23 8.95
CA ASP A 155 15.28 -7.03 8.23
C ASP A 155 14.75 -7.73 6.95
N PHE A 156 13.68 -7.19 6.36
CA PHE A 156 13.13 -7.69 5.11
C PHE A 156 13.91 -7.19 3.90
N ASN A 157 13.82 -7.96 2.81
CA ASN A 157 14.39 -7.59 1.51
C ASN A 157 13.29 -7.15 0.55
N LEU A 158 13.48 -5.98 -0.07
CA LEU A 158 12.55 -5.46 -1.06
C LEU A 158 12.64 -6.25 -2.37
N ILE A 159 11.50 -6.43 -3.00
CA ILE A 159 11.38 -6.95 -4.37
C ILE A 159 10.99 -5.79 -5.27
N THR A 160 12.00 -5.17 -5.89
CA THR A 160 11.84 -3.97 -6.73
C THR A 160 11.49 -4.26 -8.19
N ASP A 161 11.57 -5.53 -8.62
CA ASP A 161 11.21 -5.93 -9.98
C ASP A 161 9.70 -5.74 -10.20
N PRO A 162 9.27 -4.89 -11.16
CA PRO A 162 7.86 -4.67 -11.45
C PRO A 162 7.16 -5.89 -12.06
N MET A 163 7.92 -6.89 -12.52
CA MET A 163 7.39 -8.14 -13.07
C MET A 163 7.09 -9.18 -11.99
N VAL A 164 7.46 -8.91 -10.74
CA VAL A 164 7.17 -9.75 -9.57
C VAL A 164 6.02 -9.15 -8.79
N TYR A 165 5.06 -9.98 -8.38
CA TYR A 165 3.84 -9.53 -7.69
C TYR A 165 4.10 -9.12 -6.23
N GLU A 166 5.04 -9.78 -5.57
CA GLU A 166 5.34 -9.55 -4.15
C GLU A 166 6.14 -8.25 -3.94
N TYR A 167 5.95 -7.59 -2.80
CA TYR A 167 6.67 -6.37 -2.42
C TYR A 167 8.01 -6.65 -1.74
N SER A 168 8.06 -7.72 -0.95
CA SER A 168 9.22 -8.10 -0.16
C SER A 168 9.21 -9.60 0.15
N ASP A 169 10.16 -10.06 0.95
CA ASP A 169 10.21 -11.42 1.48
C ASP A 169 9.43 -11.59 2.79
N ILE A 170 8.70 -10.58 3.26
CA ILE A 170 7.82 -10.69 4.44
C ILE A 170 6.74 -11.77 4.21
N ASP A 171 6.01 -11.66 3.10
CA ASP A 171 4.96 -12.61 2.71
C ASP A 171 5.49 -13.79 1.89
N PHE A 172 6.76 -13.74 1.51
CA PHE A 172 7.32 -14.66 0.54
C PHE A 172 8.56 -15.36 1.09
N PRO A 173 8.42 -16.52 1.72
CA PRO A 173 9.57 -17.24 2.25
C PRO A 173 10.58 -17.57 1.14
N PRO A 174 11.88 -17.54 1.42
CA PRO A 174 12.94 -17.77 0.43
C PRO A 174 12.84 -19.10 -0.33
N SER A 175 12.08 -20.05 0.21
CA SER A 175 11.81 -21.37 -0.44
C SER A 175 10.90 -21.26 -1.67
N ASN A 176 10.16 -20.18 -1.82
CA ASN A 176 9.26 -19.97 -2.95
C ASN A 176 9.95 -19.16 -4.04
N ASN A 177 9.58 -19.40 -5.28
CA ASN A 177 10.10 -18.63 -6.40
C ASN A 177 9.13 -17.49 -6.79
N PRO A 178 9.41 -16.23 -6.44
CA PRO A 178 8.51 -15.11 -6.69
C PRO A 178 8.28 -14.82 -8.18
N ILE A 179 9.20 -15.25 -9.06
CA ILE A 179 9.11 -15.00 -10.51
C ILE A 179 7.93 -15.72 -11.16
N THR A 180 7.48 -16.82 -10.59
CA THR A 180 6.40 -17.64 -11.15
C THR A 180 5.02 -17.21 -10.68
N ARG A 181 4.95 -16.40 -9.63
CA ARG A 181 3.68 -15.92 -9.05
C ARG A 181 3.30 -14.56 -9.64
N GLY A 182 2.09 -14.43 -10.09
CA GLY A 182 1.53 -13.17 -10.61
C GLY A 182 0.23 -12.80 -9.91
N ALA A 183 -0.20 -11.57 -10.07
CA ALA A 183 -1.41 -11.03 -9.45
C ALA A 183 -2.68 -11.85 -9.75
N GLU A 184 -2.69 -12.58 -10.84
CA GLU A 184 -3.80 -13.45 -11.25
C GLU A 184 -4.10 -14.59 -10.25
N VAL A 185 -3.16 -14.96 -9.38
CA VAL A 185 -3.40 -15.99 -8.35
C VAL A 185 -4.26 -15.51 -7.20
N ASP A 186 -4.33 -14.20 -6.99
CA ASP A 186 -5.14 -13.58 -5.94
C ASP A 186 -6.42 -12.93 -6.49
N TYR A 187 -6.68 -13.10 -7.79
CA TYR A 187 -7.87 -12.57 -8.44
C TYR A 187 -9.00 -13.58 -8.35
N PHE A 188 -9.97 -13.31 -7.51
CA PHE A 188 -11.21 -14.09 -7.41
C PHE A 188 -12.18 -13.62 -8.51
N SER A 189 -12.39 -14.47 -9.51
CA SER A 189 -13.38 -14.26 -10.58
C SER A 189 -14.78 -14.70 -10.13
#